data_2f44788e38085da99bcfd4637f1cafe3
#
_entry.id   2f44788e38085da99bcfd4637f1cafe3
#
_cell.length_a   1.000
_cell.length_b   1.000
_cell.length_c   1.000
_cell.angle_alpha   90.00
_cell.angle_beta   90.00
_cell.angle_gamma   90.00
#
_symmetry.space_group_name_H-M   'P 1'
#
loop_
_entity.id
_entity.type
_entity.pdbx_description
1 polymer ?
#
loop_
_entity_poly.entity_id
_entity_poly.type
_entity_poly.pdbx_seq_one_letter_code
_entity_poly.pdbx_strand_id
1 'polypeptide(L)'
;MNSLAEENYLKALYKLGGKTNEVQTNALADELSTKASSVTDMMKKLSDKKLVNYEPYKGVSLTNNGSEIALSVIRKHRLWEVFLVDKLAF
;
A
#
# COMPACT_ATOMS: atom_id res chain seq x y z
N MET A 1 11.92 0.26 9.68
CA MET A 1 10.68 0.99 9.92
C MET A 1 10.24 1.66 8.63
N ASN A 2 8.96 1.57 8.30
CA ASN A 2 8.44 2.13 7.06
C ASN A 2 7.85 3.52 7.32
N SER A 3 8.02 4.43 6.36
CA SER A 3 7.42 5.75 6.45
C SER A 3 5.89 5.65 6.28
N LEU A 4 5.18 6.70 6.67
CA LEU A 4 3.74 6.77 6.50
C LEU A 4 3.35 6.62 5.02
N ALA A 5 4.12 7.26 4.12
CA ALA A 5 3.89 7.14 2.68
C ALA A 5 4.04 5.69 2.22
N GLU A 6 5.08 4.99 2.65
CA GLU A 6 5.28 3.59 2.31
C GLU A 6 4.14 2.72 2.82
N GLU A 7 3.69 2.97 4.04
CA GLU A 7 2.56 2.24 4.63
C GLU A 7 1.28 2.45 3.83
N ASN A 8 1.02 3.68 3.41
CA ASN A 8 -0.16 3.99 2.61
C ASN A 8 -0.14 3.29 1.25
N TYR A 9 1.04 3.20 0.62
CA TYR A 9 1.19 2.48 -0.65
C TYR A 9 0.95 0.98 -0.47
N LEU A 10 1.48 0.38 0.60
CA LEU A 10 1.27 -1.05 0.88
C LEU A 10 -0.20 -1.35 1.16
N LYS A 11 -0.86 -0.49 1.93
CA LYS A 11 -2.29 -0.61 2.22
C LYS A 11 -3.12 -0.53 0.93
N ALA A 12 -2.82 0.43 0.07
CA ALA A 12 -3.54 0.60 -1.20
C ALA A 12 -3.34 -0.61 -2.12
N LEU A 13 -2.12 -1.13 -2.19
CA LEU A 13 -1.84 -2.35 -2.97
C LEU A 13 -2.66 -3.53 -2.48
N TYR A 14 -2.72 -3.73 -1.17
CA TYR A 14 -3.50 -4.82 -0.59
C TYR A 14 -4.98 -4.66 -0.93
N LYS A 15 -5.50 -3.45 -0.79
CA LYS A 15 -6.89 -3.12 -1.07
C LYS A 15 -7.26 -3.38 -2.53
N LEU A 16 -6.34 -3.14 -3.46
CA LEU A 16 -6.55 -3.35 -4.89
C LEU A 16 -6.27 -4.79 -5.34
N GLY A 17 -6.03 -5.69 -4.39
CA GLY A 17 -5.83 -7.11 -4.70
C GLY A 17 -4.39 -7.52 -4.94
N GLY A 18 -3.43 -6.71 -4.57
CA GLY A 18 -2.01 -6.95 -4.81
C GLY A 18 -1.42 -8.17 -4.10
N LYS A 19 -2.15 -8.77 -3.17
CA LYS A 19 -1.72 -10.01 -2.53
C LYS A 19 -1.73 -11.19 -3.51
N THR A 20 -2.74 -11.24 -4.39
CA THR A 20 -2.94 -12.37 -5.30
C THR A 20 -2.78 -12.00 -6.76
N ASN A 21 -2.90 -10.73 -7.10
CA ASN A 21 -2.85 -10.24 -8.48
C ASN A 21 -1.86 -9.11 -8.65
N GLU A 22 -1.45 -8.88 -9.88
CA GLU A 22 -0.65 -7.71 -10.22
C GLU A 22 -1.57 -6.49 -10.34
N VAL A 23 -1.15 -5.39 -9.73
CA VAL A 23 -1.87 -4.11 -9.76
C VAL A 23 -1.13 -3.15 -10.68
N GLN A 24 -1.84 -2.51 -11.59
CA GLN A 24 -1.25 -1.55 -12.50
C GLN A 24 -0.85 -0.27 -11.75
N THR A 25 0.27 0.32 -12.14
CA THR A 25 0.73 1.55 -11.49
C THR A 25 -0.27 2.68 -11.63
N ASN A 26 -0.99 2.74 -12.75
CA ASN A 26 -2.03 3.76 -12.96
C ASN A 26 -3.19 3.59 -11.98
N ALA A 27 -3.60 2.35 -11.71
CA ALA A 27 -4.66 2.08 -10.74
C ALA A 27 -4.25 2.54 -9.34
N LEU A 28 -2.99 2.30 -8.99
CA LEU A 28 -2.45 2.72 -7.69
C LEU A 28 -2.35 4.25 -7.60
N ALA A 29 -1.93 4.90 -8.68
CA ALA A 29 -1.88 6.35 -8.74
C ALA A 29 -3.26 6.98 -8.54
N ASP A 30 -4.28 6.41 -9.18
CA ASP A 30 -5.66 6.88 -9.03
C ASP A 30 -6.16 6.69 -7.59
N GLU A 31 -5.91 5.52 -7.00
CA GLU A 31 -6.34 5.23 -5.62
C GLU A 31 -5.71 6.21 -4.63
N LEU A 32 -4.47 6.60 -4.84
CA LEU A 32 -3.73 7.48 -3.93
C LEU A 32 -3.76 8.95 -4.36
N SER A 33 -4.46 9.26 -5.44
CA SER A 33 -4.54 10.63 -5.99
C SER A 33 -3.16 11.24 -6.20
N THR A 34 -2.25 10.47 -6.79
CA THR A 34 -0.88 10.90 -7.02
C THR A 34 -0.47 10.62 -8.48
N LYS A 35 0.74 11.04 -8.84
CA LYS A 35 1.25 10.87 -10.20
C LYS A 35 1.83 9.48 -10.39
N ALA A 36 1.72 8.94 -11.62
CA ALA A 36 2.28 7.64 -11.95
C ALA A 36 3.80 7.60 -11.73
N SER A 37 4.50 8.71 -11.98
CA SER A 37 5.95 8.78 -11.73
C SER A 37 6.30 8.61 -10.25
N SER A 38 5.49 9.18 -9.37
CA SER A 38 5.67 9.02 -7.92
C SER A 38 5.45 7.57 -7.50
N VAL A 39 4.45 6.92 -8.08
CA VAL A 39 4.18 5.50 -7.83
C VAL A 39 5.36 4.64 -8.26
N THR A 40 5.90 4.88 -9.46
CA THR A 40 7.04 4.12 -9.97
C THR A 40 8.25 4.25 -9.05
N ASP A 41 8.56 5.46 -8.60
CA ASP A 41 9.68 5.69 -7.69
C ASP A 41 9.49 4.96 -6.37
N MET A 42 8.28 5.01 -5.81
CA MET A 42 7.99 4.32 -4.56
C MET A 42 8.04 2.80 -4.74
N MET A 43 7.57 2.28 -5.88
CA MET A 43 7.61 0.84 -6.15
C MET A 43 9.05 0.34 -6.24
N LYS A 44 9.94 1.10 -6.85
CA LYS A 44 11.36 0.75 -6.86
C LYS A 44 11.94 0.68 -5.45
N LYS A 45 11.60 1.65 -4.62
CA LYS A 45 12.05 1.70 -3.23
C LYS A 45 11.52 0.52 -2.42
N LEU A 46 10.24 0.20 -2.57
CA LEU A 46 9.62 -0.94 -1.86
C LEU A 46 10.14 -2.27 -2.39
N SER A 47 10.46 -2.35 -3.67
CA SER A 47 11.06 -3.54 -4.27
C SER A 47 12.46 -3.78 -3.70
N ASP A 48 13.24 -2.73 -3.50
CA ASP A 48 14.55 -2.82 -2.86
C ASP A 48 14.46 -3.37 -1.44
N LYS A 49 13.36 -3.07 -0.75
CA LYS A 49 13.07 -3.59 0.59
C LYS A 49 12.44 -4.99 0.57
N LYS A 50 12.21 -5.54 -0.63
CA LYS A 50 11.59 -6.86 -0.83
C LYS A 50 10.16 -6.93 -0.30
N LEU A 51 9.46 -5.82 -0.34
CA LEU A 51 8.05 -5.74 0.09
C LEU A 51 7.08 -5.88 -1.07
N VAL A 52 7.52 -5.59 -2.29
CA VAL A 52 6.72 -5.74 -3.50
C VAL A 52 7.55 -6.39 -4.59
N ASN A 53 6.86 -7.01 -5.55
CA ASN A 53 7.43 -7.47 -6.81
C ASN A 53 6.98 -6.49 -7.88
N TYR A 54 7.92 -5.71 -8.41
CA TYR A 54 7.63 -4.72 -9.42
C TYR A 54 8.24 -5.13 -10.76
N GLU A 55 7.40 -5.30 -11.76
CA GLU A 55 7.82 -5.58 -13.13
C GLU A 55 7.29 -4.49 -14.05
N PRO A 56 8.18 -3.72 -14.72
CA PRO A 56 7.72 -2.70 -15.69
C PRO A 56 6.79 -3.33 -16.73
N TYR A 57 5.71 -2.63 -17.05
CA TYR A 57 4.69 -3.04 -18.03
C TYR A 57 3.75 -4.15 -17.55
N LYS A 58 4.07 -4.88 -16.49
CA LYS A 58 3.18 -5.92 -15.94
C LYS A 58 2.42 -5.45 -14.73
N GLY A 59 3.08 -4.71 -13.84
CA GLY A 59 2.46 -4.20 -12.65
C GLY A 59 3.22 -4.56 -11.39
N VAL A 60 2.51 -4.48 -10.27
CA VAL A 60 3.08 -4.62 -8.93
C VAL A 60 2.24 -5.61 -8.14
N SER A 61 2.90 -6.49 -7.39
CA SER A 61 2.22 -7.36 -6.43
C SER A 61 2.97 -7.31 -5.10
N LEU A 62 2.27 -7.69 -4.03
CA LEU A 62 2.88 -7.74 -2.69
C LEU A 62 3.61 -9.06 -2.50
N THR A 63 4.79 -9.00 -1.85
CA THR A 63 5.44 -10.20 -1.33
C THR A 63 4.71 -10.64 -0.05
N ASN A 64 5.08 -11.80 0.50
CA ASN A 64 4.52 -12.24 1.79
C ASN A 64 4.82 -11.21 2.88
N ASN A 65 6.05 -10.69 2.93
CA ASN A 65 6.43 -9.66 3.89
C ASN A 65 5.63 -8.37 3.68
N GLY A 66 5.46 -7.95 2.44
CA GLY A 66 4.67 -6.76 2.11
C GLY A 66 3.21 -6.93 2.51
N SER A 67 2.63 -8.11 2.29
CA SER A 67 1.25 -8.42 2.67
C SER A 67 1.06 -8.36 4.18
N GLU A 68 2.01 -8.90 4.95
CA GLU A 68 1.95 -8.87 6.41
C GLU A 68 2.00 -7.43 6.94
N ILE A 69 2.88 -6.61 6.39
CA ILE A 69 2.98 -5.21 6.77
C ILE A 69 1.69 -4.47 6.40
N ALA A 70 1.16 -4.70 5.20
CA ALA A 70 -0.09 -4.08 4.75
C ALA A 70 -1.24 -4.40 5.68
N LEU A 71 -1.39 -5.67 6.08
CA LEU A 71 -2.43 -6.09 7.03
C LEU A 71 -2.26 -5.41 8.39
N SER A 72 -1.02 -5.32 8.88
CA SER A 72 -0.72 -4.64 10.14
C SER A 72 -1.12 -3.17 10.07
N VAL A 73 -0.81 -2.50 8.97
CA VAL A 73 -1.17 -1.10 8.76
C VAL A 73 -2.69 -0.92 8.71
N ILE A 74 -3.39 -1.79 7.99
CA ILE A 74 -4.84 -1.74 7.88
C ILE A 74 -5.49 -1.90 9.25
N ARG A 75 -5.01 -2.86 10.06
CA ARG A 75 -5.52 -3.07 11.42
C ARG A 75 -5.29 -1.86 12.32
N LYS A 76 -4.10 -1.28 12.23
CA LYS A 76 -3.75 -0.09 13.01
C LYS A 76 -4.65 1.09 12.65
N HIS A 77 -4.87 1.33 11.36
CA HIS A 77 -5.71 2.42 10.88
C HIS A 77 -7.18 2.20 11.28
N ARG A 78 -7.66 0.97 11.18
CA ARG A 78 -9.04 0.64 11.57
C ARG A 78 -9.26 0.85 13.06
N LEU A 79 -8.33 0.43 13.91
CA LEU A 79 -8.43 0.65 15.35
C LEU A 79 -8.45 2.14 15.68
N TRP A 80 -7.63 2.91 15.00
CA TRP A 80 -7.57 4.35 15.19
C TRP A 80 -8.88 5.03 14.79
N GLU A 81 -9.48 4.63 13.70
CA GLU A 81 -10.77 5.15 13.24
C GLU A 81 -11.87 4.86 14.25
N VAL A 82 -11.95 3.64 14.75
CA VAL A 82 -12.93 3.25 15.77
C VAL A 82 -12.72 4.06 17.05
N PHE A 83 -11.49 4.22 17.48
CA PHE A 83 -11.14 5.01 18.65
C PHE A 83 -11.64 6.45 18.53
N LEU A 84 -11.39 7.08 17.38
CA LEU A 84 -11.80 8.46 17.15
C LEU A 84 -13.32 8.62 17.18
N VAL A 85 -14.05 7.70 16.57
CA VAL A 85 -15.51 7.73 16.55
C VAL A 85 -16.05 7.60 17.98
N ASP A 86 -15.58 6.62 18.75
CA ASP A 86 -16.07 6.36 20.10
C ASP A 86 -15.71 7.50 21.06
N LYS A 87 -14.50 8.02 20.98
CA LYS A 87 -14.02 9.05 21.94
C LYS A 87 -14.53 10.44 21.62
N LEU A 88 -14.75 10.74 20.35
CA LEU A 88 -15.22 12.06 19.94
C LEU A 88 -16.74 12.15 19.83
N ALA A 89 -17.44 11.06 20.07
CA ALA A 89 -18.91 10.98 20.08
C ALA A 89 -19.58 11.49 18.81
N PHE A 90 -19.01 11.15 17.67
CA PHE A 90 -19.58 11.50 16.37
C PHE A 90 -20.54 10.43 15.86
#